data_10a2937fdec3d1392dc5237b6bf42016
#
_entry.id   10a2937fdec3d1392dc5237b6bf42016
#
_cell.length_a   1.000
_cell.length_b   1.000
_cell.length_c   1.000
_cell.angle_alpha   90.00
_cell.angle_beta   90.00
_cell.angle_gamma   90.00
#
_symmetry.space_group_name_H-M   'P 1'
#
loop_
_entity.id
_entity.type
_entity.pdbx_description
1 polymer ?
#
loop_
_entity_poly.entity_id
_entity_poly.type
_entity_poly.pdbx_seq_one_letter_code
_entity_poly.pdbx_strand_id
1 'polypeptide(L)'
;MTSIQQREQLQSQIWKIANEVRGAVDGWDFKQFVLGTLFYRFISENFTDYIEGGDDSIDYASLPDSVITPEIKDDAVKTKGYFIYPSQLFGNVVKTANTNPNLNTDLKAIFDSIESSANGYASEKNIKGLFADFDTTSTRLGNTVENKNSRLAAVLKGVEGLNFGNFEEHEIDLFGDAYEFLINNYAANAGKSGGEFFTPQNVSKLISQLAMHKQATVNKIY
;
A
#
# COMPACT_ATOMS: atom_id res chain seq x y z
N MET A 1 10.63 7.76 -19.69
CA MET A 1 10.29 6.32 -19.81
C MET A 1 8.85 6.27 -20.30
N THR A 2 8.49 5.41 -21.26
CA THR A 2 7.09 5.32 -21.72
C THR A 2 6.23 4.63 -20.66
N SER A 3 4.90 4.88 -20.65
CA SER A 3 3.96 4.23 -19.71
C SER A 3 4.00 2.68 -19.80
N ILE A 4 4.25 2.14 -21.00
CA ILE A 4 4.40 0.68 -21.21
C ILE A 4 5.66 0.15 -20.51
N GLN A 5 6.80 0.83 -20.66
CA GLN A 5 8.05 0.44 -19.99
C GLN A 5 7.95 0.50 -18.46
N GLN A 6 7.23 1.48 -17.93
CA GLN A 6 6.99 1.61 -16.49
C GLN A 6 6.15 0.43 -15.97
N ARG A 7 5.10 0.03 -16.70
CA ARG A 7 4.27 -1.14 -16.36
C ARG A 7 5.07 -2.44 -16.40
N GLU A 8 5.84 -2.67 -17.45
CA GLU A 8 6.68 -3.87 -17.57
C GLU A 8 7.71 -3.96 -16.44
N GLN A 9 8.31 -2.83 -16.07
CA GLN A 9 9.25 -2.77 -14.95
C GLN A 9 8.56 -3.07 -13.62
N LEU A 10 7.39 -2.48 -13.35
CA LEU A 10 6.59 -2.75 -12.17
C LEU A 10 6.22 -4.23 -12.07
N GLN A 11 5.71 -4.82 -13.14
CA GLN A 11 5.34 -6.24 -13.21
C GLN A 11 6.54 -7.15 -12.94
N SER A 12 7.69 -6.86 -13.54
CA SER A 12 8.93 -7.61 -13.33
C SER A 12 9.39 -7.56 -11.87
N GLN A 13 9.27 -6.40 -11.22
CA GLN A 13 9.64 -6.23 -9.82
C GLN A 13 8.67 -6.97 -8.88
N ILE A 14 7.36 -6.91 -9.14
CA ILE A 14 6.37 -7.70 -8.37
C ILE A 14 6.66 -9.21 -8.50
N TRP A 15 7.06 -9.68 -9.69
CA TRP A 15 7.48 -11.06 -9.89
C TRP A 15 8.73 -11.44 -9.07
N LYS A 16 9.69 -10.53 -8.88
CA LYS A 16 10.85 -10.78 -8.01
C LYS A 16 10.42 -10.97 -6.57
N ILE A 17 9.55 -10.09 -6.05
CA ILE A 17 9.00 -10.22 -4.69
C ILE A 17 8.28 -11.58 -4.54
N ALA A 18 7.46 -11.95 -5.53
CA ALA A 18 6.76 -13.23 -5.53
C ALA A 18 7.71 -14.43 -5.47
N ASN A 19 8.84 -14.36 -6.19
CA ASN A 19 9.82 -15.43 -6.19
C ASN A 19 10.60 -15.55 -4.87
N GLU A 20 10.87 -14.43 -4.20
CA GLU A 20 11.55 -14.42 -2.90
C GLU A 20 10.72 -15.07 -1.79
N VAL A 21 9.39 -14.96 -1.86
CA VAL A 21 8.46 -15.57 -0.89
C VAL A 21 7.80 -16.85 -1.42
N ARG A 22 8.24 -17.35 -2.59
CA ARG A 22 7.65 -18.54 -3.24
C ARG A 22 7.79 -19.79 -2.37
N GLY A 23 6.67 -20.55 -2.29
CA GLY A 23 6.59 -21.77 -1.48
C GLY A 23 6.40 -21.51 0.01
N ALA A 24 6.38 -20.26 0.42
CA ALA A 24 6.23 -19.82 1.79
C ALA A 24 4.84 -19.21 2.04
N VAL A 25 4.26 -18.54 1.02
CA VAL A 25 2.95 -17.90 1.08
C VAL A 25 2.15 -18.37 -0.13
N ASP A 26 0.88 -18.74 0.05
CA ASP A 26 -0.03 -19.07 -1.06
C ASP A 26 -0.22 -17.84 -1.95
N GLY A 27 -0.47 -18.07 -3.24
CA GLY A 27 -0.59 -16.99 -4.23
C GLY A 27 -1.64 -15.94 -3.89
N TRP A 28 -2.78 -16.36 -3.29
CA TRP A 28 -3.82 -15.42 -2.85
C TRP A 28 -3.36 -14.55 -1.67
N ASP A 29 -2.71 -15.15 -0.70
CA ASP A 29 -2.20 -14.44 0.48
C ASP A 29 -1.05 -13.51 0.13
N PHE A 30 -0.18 -13.92 -0.81
CA PHE A 30 0.87 -13.08 -1.36
C PHE A 30 0.31 -11.75 -1.89
N LYS A 31 -0.79 -11.81 -2.65
CA LYS A 31 -1.48 -10.62 -3.17
C LYS A 31 -1.84 -9.65 -2.03
N GLN A 32 -2.44 -10.14 -0.95
CA GLN A 32 -2.86 -9.30 0.17
C GLN A 32 -1.68 -8.62 0.87
N PHE A 33 -0.59 -9.36 1.10
CA PHE A 33 0.62 -8.80 1.72
C PHE A 33 1.30 -7.76 0.83
N VAL A 34 1.41 -8.00 -0.47
CA VAL A 34 2.01 -7.03 -1.39
C VAL A 34 1.14 -5.80 -1.54
N LEU A 35 -0.17 -5.96 -1.72
CA LEU A 35 -1.09 -4.82 -1.85
C LEU A 35 -1.13 -3.98 -0.57
N GLY A 36 -1.23 -4.61 0.60
CA GLY A 36 -1.21 -3.91 1.87
C GLY A 36 0.10 -3.15 2.09
N THR A 37 1.24 -3.75 1.70
CA THR A 37 2.55 -3.10 1.80
C THR A 37 2.69 -1.93 0.82
N LEU A 38 2.24 -2.10 -0.42
CA LEU A 38 2.20 -1.02 -1.42
C LEU A 38 1.36 0.14 -0.93
N PHE A 39 0.18 -0.17 -0.39
CA PHE A 39 -0.72 0.84 0.15
C PHE A 39 -0.12 1.56 1.36
N TYR A 40 0.50 0.82 2.29
CA TYR A 40 1.20 1.40 3.44
C TYR A 40 2.33 2.36 2.98
N ARG A 41 3.12 1.95 1.99
CA ARG A 41 4.12 2.82 1.39
C ARG A 41 3.49 4.09 0.80
N PHE A 42 2.44 3.93 0.00
CA PHE A 42 1.75 5.05 -0.64
C PHE A 42 1.23 6.07 0.37
N ILE A 43 0.52 5.63 1.42
CA ILE A 43 -0.01 6.56 2.43
C ILE A 43 1.10 7.21 3.26
N SER A 44 2.22 6.50 3.50
CA SER A 44 3.38 7.05 4.21
C SER A 44 4.07 8.15 3.40
N GLU A 45 4.37 7.91 2.13
CA GLU A 45 4.98 8.89 1.24
C GLU A 45 4.06 10.11 1.07
N ASN A 46 2.78 9.89 0.79
CA ASN A 46 1.79 10.96 0.64
C ASN A 46 1.59 11.78 1.93
N PHE A 47 1.75 11.16 3.10
CA PHE A 47 1.68 11.86 4.38
C PHE A 47 2.93 12.70 4.63
N THR A 48 4.11 12.17 4.30
CA THR A 48 5.38 12.91 4.39
C THR A 48 5.34 14.15 3.49
N ASP A 49 4.99 13.99 2.22
CA ASP A 49 4.87 15.11 1.26
C ASP A 49 3.90 16.20 1.75
N TYR A 50 2.79 15.78 2.38
CA TYR A 50 1.84 16.72 2.96
C TYR A 50 2.43 17.53 4.13
N ILE A 51 3.13 16.86 5.06
CA ILE A 51 3.71 17.53 6.22
C ILE A 51 4.84 18.47 5.80
N GLU A 52 5.67 18.06 4.87
CA GLU A 52 6.79 18.85 4.37
C GLU A 52 6.32 20.01 3.48
N GLY A 53 5.18 19.85 2.80
CA GLY A 53 4.52 20.94 2.06
C GLY A 53 5.37 21.58 0.97
N GLY A 54 6.41 20.86 0.48
CA GLY A 54 7.40 21.37 -0.47
C GLY A 54 8.50 22.23 0.15
N ASP A 55 8.64 22.23 1.48
CA ASP A 55 9.72 22.89 2.18
C ASP A 55 10.88 21.89 2.41
N ASP A 56 11.93 21.97 1.59
CA ASP A 56 13.11 21.10 1.64
C ASP A 56 13.89 21.22 2.98
N SER A 57 13.57 22.17 3.84
CA SER A 57 14.19 22.31 5.17
C SER A 57 13.56 21.40 6.22
N ILE A 58 12.39 20.81 5.93
CA ILE A 58 11.67 19.89 6.81
C ILE A 58 11.94 18.47 6.34
N ASP A 59 12.59 17.65 7.17
CA ASP A 59 12.71 16.19 6.98
C ASP A 59 11.86 15.50 8.05
N TYR A 60 10.59 15.29 7.72
CA TYR A 60 9.63 14.70 8.65
C TYR A 60 10.06 13.29 9.12
N ALA A 61 10.66 12.51 8.24
CA ALA A 61 11.11 11.15 8.55
C ALA A 61 12.24 11.10 9.59
N SER A 62 13.01 12.18 9.73
CA SER A 62 14.10 12.29 10.69
C SER A 62 13.69 12.85 12.05
N LEU A 63 12.44 13.32 12.20
CA LEU A 63 11.96 13.88 13.46
C LEU A 63 11.69 12.77 14.49
N PRO A 64 11.98 13.02 15.78
CA PRO A 64 11.54 12.11 16.84
C PRO A 64 10.02 12.27 17.08
N ASP A 65 9.32 11.17 17.38
CA ASP A 65 7.87 11.18 17.63
C ASP A 65 7.47 12.17 18.76
N SER A 66 8.40 12.46 19.68
CA SER A 66 8.15 13.34 20.82
C SER A 66 7.93 14.83 20.44
N VAL A 67 8.26 15.24 19.23
CA VAL A 67 7.99 16.61 18.76
C VAL A 67 6.55 16.78 18.27
N ILE A 68 5.83 15.68 18.07
CA ILE A 68 4.45 15.69 17.60
C ILE A 68 3.53 16.07 18.77
N THR A 69 2.98 17.28 18.70
CA THR A 69 1.98 17.72 19.66
C THR A 69 0.57 17.23 19.30
N PRO A 70 -0.37 17.22 20.27
CA PRO A 70 -1.77 16.89 19.98
C PRO A 70 -2.38 17.79 18.88
N GLU A 71 -2.00 19.06 18.83
CA GLU A 71 -2.48 20.04 17.88
C GLU A 71 -2.02 19.71 16.45
N ILE A 72 -0.73 19.35 16.27
CA ILE A 72 -0.19 18.91 14.97
C ILE A 72 -0.93 17.69 14.47
N LYS A 73 -1.14 16.72 15.35
CA LYS A 73 -1.87 15.50 15.02
C LYS A 73 -3.32 15.79 14.64
N ASP A 74 -4.03 16.61 15.41
CA ASP A 74 -5.41 16.99 15.17
C ASP A 74 -5.58 17.69 13.82
N ASP A 75 -4.69 18.63 13.49
CA ASP A 75 -4.72 19.34 12.22
C ASP A 75 -4.47 18.41 11.03
N ALA A 76 -3.48 17.54 11.15
CA ALA A 76 -3.18 16.56 10.11
C ALA A 76 -4.35 15.59 9.87
N VAL A 77 -5.00 15.08 10.93
CA VAL A 77 -6.16 14.19 10.78
C VAL A 77 -7.35 14.91 10.16
N LYS A 78 -7.60 16.17 10.53
CA LYS A 78 -8.66 16.97 9.92
C LYS A 78 -8.46 17.18 8.42
N THR A 79 -7.21 17.32 7.99
CA THR A 79 -6.87 17.63 6.60
C THR A 79 -6.68 16.39 5.75
N LYS A 80 -5.87 15.41 6.23
CA LYS A 80 -5.54 14.18 5.48
C LYS A 80 -6.44 13.01 5.81
N GLY A 81 -7.15 13.04 6.94
CA GLY A 81 -8.02 11.98 7.38
C GLY A 81 -7.36 10.92 8.27
N TYR A 82 -6.05 10.90 8.39
CA TYR A 82 -5.27 9.97 9.22
C TYR A 82 -3.97 10.63 9.69
N PHE A 83 -3.25 9.95 10.58
CA PHE A 83 -1.96 10.37 11.08
C PHE A 83 -0.95 9.21 11.09
N ILE A 84 0.31 9.50 10.74
CA ILE A 84 1.43 8.54 10.81
C ILE A 84 2.58 9.24 11.54
N TYR A 85 3.06 8.64 12.64
CA TYR A 85 4.25 9.14 13.33
C TYR A 85 5.53 8.94 12.50
N PRO A 86 6.56 9.79 12.68
CA PRO A 86 7.84 9.62 11.98
C PRO A 86 8.41 8.20 12.07
N SER A 87 8.43 7.61 13.28
CA SER A 87 8.90 6.24 13.49
C SER A 87 8.08 5.17 12.76
N GLN A 88 6.83 5.48 12.42
CA GLN A 88 5.85 4.60 11.78
C GLN A 88 5.81 4.75 10.25
N LEU A 89 6.61 5.65 9.67
CA LEU A 89 6.70 5.79 8.23
C LEU A 89 7.32 4.54 7.60
N PHE A 90 6.80 4.14 6.44
CA PHE A 90 7.25 2.96 5.70
C PHE A 90 8.78 2.91 5.56
N GLY A 91 9.41 4.00 5.12
CA GLY A 91 10.86 4.05 4.95
C GLY A 91 11.65 3.81 6.25
N ASN A 92 11.15 4.28 7.40
CA ASN A 92 11.81 4.06 8.68
C ASN A 92 11.63 2.63 9.18
N VAL A 93 10.47 2.03 8.97
CA VAL A 93 10.20 0.62 9.31
C VAL A 93 11.07 -0.31 8.47
N VAL A 94 11.21 -0.06 7.17
CA VAL A 94 12.02 -0.90 6.27
C VAL A 94 13.50 -0.88 6.64
N LYS A 95 14.05 0.25 7.10
CA LYS A 95 15.46 0.33 7.54
C LYS A 95 15.83 -0.73 8.58
N THR A 96 14.90 -1.06 9.48
CA THR A 96 15.11 -2.00 10.58
C THR A 96 14.45 -3.37 10.37
N ALA A 97 13.71 -3.58 9.29
CA ALA A 97 12.88 -4.76 9.07
C ALA A 97 13.62 -6.10 9.21
N ASN A 98 14.87 -6.19 8.70
CA ASN A 98 15.66 -7.43 8.75
C ASN A 98 16.21 -7.77 10.14
N THR A 99 16.29 -6.80 11.04
CA THR A 99 16.90 -6.95 12.38
C THR A 99 15.87 -6.84 13.50
N ASN A 100 14.62 -6.49 13.19
CA ASN A 100 13.57 -6.36 14.18
C ASN A 100 12.95 -7.73 14.53
N PRO A 101 13.16 -8.26 15.73
CA PRO A 101 12.59 -9.55 16.13
C PRO A 101 11.08 -9.51 16.35
N ASN A 102 10.48 -8.31 16.44
CA ASN A 102 9.06 -8.09 16.69
C ASN A 102 8.33 -7.48 15.48
N LEU A 103 8.93 -7.55 14.28
CA LEU A 103 8.40 -6.86 13.09
C LEU A 103 6.91 -7.12 12.84
N ASN A 104 6.44 -8.36 13.02
CA ASN A 104 5.04 -8.72 12.81
C ASN A 104 4.08 -8.02 13.78
N THR A 105 4.44 -7.91 15.05
CA THR A 105 3.63 -7.23 16.07
C THR A 105 3.74 -5.72 15.99
N ASP A 106 4.92 -5.21 15.64
CA ASP A 106 5.14 -3.77 15.47
C ASP A 106 4.38 -3.23 14.25
N LEU A 107 4.38 -3.96 13.12
CA LEU A 107 3.55 -3.61 11.97
C LEU A 107 2.07 -3.59 12.29
N LYS A 108 1.59 -4.58 13.06
CA LYS A 108 0.21 -4.56 13.53
C LYS A 108 -0.08 -3.32 14.36
N ALA A 109 0.77 -2.99 15.32
CA ALA A 109 0.62 -1.81 16.15
C ALA A 109 0.63 -0.50 15.34
N ILE A 110 1.46 -0.43 14.30
CA ILE A 110 1.50 0.71 13.37
C ILE A 110 0.17 0.83 12.62
N PHE A 111 -0.34 -0.25 12.05
CA PHE A 111 -1.62 -0.22 11.34
C PHE A 111 -2.78 0.15 12.27
N ASP A 112 -2.82 -0.43 13.47
CA ASP A 112 -3.81 -0.07 14.49
C ASP A 112 -3.69 1.41 14.91
N SER A 113 -2.47 1.96 14.99
CA SER A 113 -2.20 3.38 15.26
C SER A 113 -2.74 4.29 14.16
N ILE A 114 -2.48 3.94 12.89
CA ILE A 114 -2.96 4.71 11.73
C ILE A 114 -4.49 4.71 11.70
N GLU A 115 -5.12 3.54 11.81
CA GLU A 115 -6.58 3.41 11.79
C GLU A 115 -7.23 4.16 12.96
N SER A 116 -6.70 3.99 14.18
CA SER A 116 -7.24 4.65 15.38
C SER A 116 -7.03 6.15 15.40
N SER A 117 -6.08 6.68 14.62
CA SER A 117 -5.86 8.12 14.53
C SER A 117 -7.09 8.88 14.00
N ALA A 118 -7.91 8.23 13.19
CA ALA A 118 -9.12 8.79 12.61
C ALA A 118 -10.38 8.68 13.50
N ASN A 119 -10.28 8.04 14.67
CA ASN A 119 -11.43 7.84 15.55
C ASN A 119 -12.03 9.18 16.01
N GLY A 120 -13.34 9.34 15.82
CA GLY A 120 -14.06 10.57 16.14
C GLY A 120 -14.00 11.66 15.07
N TYR A 121 -13.27 11.44 13.96
CA TYR A 121 -13.22 12.35 12.82
C TYR A 121 -14.13 11.89 11.68
N ALA A 122 -14.43 12.80 10.74
CA ALA A 122 -15.26 12.50 9.57
C ALA A 122 -14.68 11.37 8.69
N SER A 123 -13.36 11.19 8.74
CA SER A 123 -12.59 10.17 8.00
C SER A 123 -12.67 8.77 8.61
N GLU A 124 -13.13 8.60 9.83
CA GLU A 124 -13.15 7.31 10.54
C GLU A 124 -13.71 6.16 9.68
N LYS A 125 -14.83 6.41 9.00
CA LYS A 125 -15.48 5.40 8.14
C LYS A 125 -14.61 4.91 6.99
N ASN A 126 -13.68 5.75 6.52
CA ASN A 126 -12.83 5.47 5.38
C ASN A 126 -11.49 4.83 5.79
N ILE A 127 -11.07 5.08 7.04
CA ILE A 127 -9.77 4.64 7.55
C ILE A 127 -9.87 3.34 8.36
N LYS A 128 -10.98 3.15 9.06
CA LYS A 128 -11.22 1.96 9.87
C LYS A 128 -11.28 0.69 9.00
N GLY A 129 -10.44 -0.30 9.34
CA GLY A 129 -10.36 -1.56 8.62
C GLY A 129 -9.52 -1.50 7.35
N LEU A 130 -8.74 -0.45 7.16
CA LEU A 130 -7.90 -0.23 5.99
C LEU A 130 -6.87 -1.34 5.77
N PHE A 131 -6.37 -1.93 6.86
CA PHE A 131 -5.41 -3.02 6.86
C PHE A 131 -6.02 -4.37 7.30
N ALA A 132 -7.37 -4.50 7.29
CA ALA A 132 -8.05 -5.70 7.77
C ALA A 132 -7.59 -6.99 7.06
N ASP A 133 -7.27 -6.90 5.77
CA ASP A 133 -6.79 -8.04 4.96
C ASP A 133 -5.28 -8.30 5.10
N PHE A 134 -4.55 -7.43 5.82
CA PHE A 134 -3.12 -7.56 6.05
C PHE A 134 -2.82 -8.10 7.45
N ASP A 135 -3.09 -9.38 7.69
CA ASP A 135 -2.79 -10.02 8.98
C ASP A 135 -1.30 -10.37 9.11
N THR A 136 -0.54 -9.47 9.75
CA THR A 136 0.90 -9.63 10.01
C THR A 136 1.23 -10.78 10.96
N THR A 137 0.22 -11.32 11.66
CA THR A 137 0.36 -12.43 12.62
C THR A 137 -0.06 -13.77 12.04
N SER A 138 -0.56 -13.79 10.81
CA SER A 138 -1.08 -14.97 10.13
C SER A 138 -0.10 -16.16 10.11
N THR A 139 -0.61 -17.35 10.33
CA THR A 139 0.17 -18.61 10.18
C THR A 139 0.59 -18.86 8.73
N ARG A 140 -0.04 -18.19 7.77
CA ARG A 140 0.32 -18.22 6.35
C ARG A 140 1.69 -17.57 6.06
N LEU A 141 2.11 -16.63 6.92
CA LEU A 141 3.47 -16.09 6.91
C LEU A 141 4.49 -17.05 7.56
N GLY A 142 4.06 -18.13 8.17
CA GLY A 142 4.89 -19.14 8.82
C GLY A 142 4.44 -19.46 10.23
N ASN A 143 4.92 -20.62 10.73
CA ASN A 143 4.52 -21.13 12.03
C ASN A 143 5.33 -20.53 13.20
N THR A 144 6.45 -19.86 12.91
CA THR A 144 7.28 -19.18 13.93
C THR A 144 7.32 -17.69 13.69
N VAL A 145 7.58 -16.92 14.75
CA VAL A 145 7.73 -15.45 14.66
C VAL A 145 8.88 -15.09 13.71
N GLU A 146 9.98 -15.82 13.77
CA GLU A 146 11.13 -15.63 12.90
C GLU A 146 10.78 -15.75 11.41
N ASN A 147 10.02 -16.81 11.05
CA ASN A 147 9.56 -17.01 9.67
C ASN A 147 8.61 -15.89 9.23
N LYS A 148 7.70 -15.48 10.09
CA LYS A 148 6.78 -14.36 9.79
C LYS A 148 7.55 -13.07 9.53
N ASN A 149 8.48 -12.73 10.42
CA ASN A 149 9.29 -11.52 10.30
C ASN A 149 10.17 -11.53 9.06
N SER A 150 10.83 -12.67 8.76
CA SER A 150 11.64 -12.81 7.56
C SER A 150 10.85 -12.56 6.27
N ARG A 151 9.62 -13.10 6.19
CA ARG A 151 8.76 -12.91 5.01
C ARG A 151 8.19 -11.51 4.90
N LEU A 152 7.76 -10.93 6.02
CA LEU A 152 7.33 -9.54 6.06
C LEU A 152 8.47 -8.60 5.64
N ALA A 153 9.68 -8.83 6.15
CA ALA A 153 10.85 -8.06 5.77
C ALA A 153 11.18 -8.18 4.27
N ALA A 154 11.06 -9.39 3.69
CA ALA A 154 11.26 -9.61 2.27
C ALA A 154 10.23 -8.83 1.42
N VAL A 155 8.94 -8.87 1.80
CA VAL A 155 7.88 -8.11 1.11
C VAL A 155 8.12 -6.60 1.22
N LEU A 156 8.40 -6.10 2.44
CA LEU A 156 8.69 -4.69 2.68
C LEU A 156 9.85 -4.20 1.82
N LYS A 157 10.98 -4.93 1.81
CA LYS A 157 12.16 -4.59 1.01
C LYS A 157 11.93 -4.70 -0.49
N GLY A 158 11.17 -5.70 -0.92
CA GLY A 158 10.78 -5.82 -2.31
C GLY A 158 9.96 -4.61 -2.77
N VAL A 159 9.00 -4.17 -1.95
CA VAL A 159 8.19 -2.98 -2.22
C VAL A 159 9.02 -1.69 -2.14
N GLU A 160 9.97 -1.57 -1.20
CA GLU A 160 10.91 -0.44 -1.16
C GLU A 160 11.68 -0.27 -2.48
N GLY A 161 12.12 -1.39 -3.06
CA GLY A 161 12.86 -1.40 -4.33
C GLY A 161 12.03 -1.00 -5.56
N LEU A 162 10.71 -0.85 -5.44
CA LEU A 162 9.86 -0.37 -6.54
C LEU A 162 10.09 1.13 -6.75
N ASN A 163 10.39 1.51 -7.99
CA ASN A 163 10.50 2.92 -8.33
C ASN A 163 9.15 3.43 -8.85
N PHE A 164 8.44 4.19 -8.02
CA PHE A 164 7.20 4.85 -8.41
C PHE A 164 7.43 6.24 -9.02
N GLY A 165 8.68 6.76 -9.03
CA GLY A 165 9.01 8.13 -9.46
C GLY A 165 8.28 9.20 -8.65
N ASN A 166 8.18 10.42 -9.19
CA ASN A 166 7.37 11.48 -8.60
C ASN A 166 5.91 11.29 -9.01
N PHE A 167 4.98 11.31 -8.06
CA PHE A 167 3.53 11.17 -8.32
C PHE A 167 2.98 12.24 -9.29
N GLU A 168 3.60 13.40 -9.37
CA GLU A 168 3.22 14.49 -10.27
C GLU A 168 3.62 14.25 -11.75
N GLU A 169 4.57 13.37 -12.01
CA GLU A 169 5.12 13.13 -13.35
C GLU A 169 4.58 11.86 -14.02
N HIS A 170 3.72 11.09 -13.33
CA HIS A 170 3.26 9.80 -13.85
C HIS A 170 1.97 9.89 -14.62
N GLU A 171 2.02 9.53 -15.90
CA GLU A 171 0.85 9.32 -16.76
C GLU A 171 0.06 8.05 -16.43
N ILE A 172 0.55 7.21 -15.47
CA ILE A 172 -0.07 5.94 -15.11
C ILE A 172 -0.36 5.87 -13.61
N ASP A 173 -1.47 5.26 -13.28
CA ASP A 173 -1.80 4.85 -11.91
C ASP A 173 -1.01 3.57 -11.56
N LEU A 174 0.23 3.74 -11.08
CA LEU A 174 1.11 2.62 -10.74
C LEU A 174 0.52 1.71 -9.65
N PHE A 175 -0.25 2.27 -8.74
CA PHE A 175 -0.92 1.48 -7.70
C PHE A 175 -2.05 0.64 -8.29
N GLY A 176 -2.89 1.25 -9.12
CA GLY A 176 -3.96 0.55 -9.84
C GLY A 176 -3.40 -0.52 -10.79
N ASP A 177 -2.31 -0.23 -11.51
CA ASP A 177 -1.64 -1.19 -12.38
C ASP A 177 -1.03 -2.37 -11.60
N ALA A 178 -0.44 -2.12 -10.41
CA ALA A 178 0.06 -3.19 -9.54
C ALA A 178 -1.09 -4.07 -9.01
N TYR A 179 -2.18 -3.45 -8.59
CA TYR A 179 -3.39 -4.13 -8.15
C TYR A 179 -3.96 -5.03 -9.25
N GLU A 180 -4.14 -4.48 -10.44
CA GLU A 180 -4.65 -5.20 -11.61
C GLU A 180 -3.75 -6.38 -11.99
N PHE A 181 -2.44 -6.17 -12.01
CA PHE A 181 -1.47 -7.22 -12.28
C PHE A 181 -1.55 -8.37 -11.27
N LEU A 182 -1.61 -8.05 -9.98
CA LEU A 182 -1.71 -9.04 -8.91
C LEU A 182 -3.02 -9.82 -9.00
N ILE A 183 -4.15 -9.16 -9.26
CA ILE A 183 -5.43 -9.86 -9.43
C ILE A 183 -5.40 -10.78 -10.64
N ASN A 184 -4.95 -10.30 -11.80
CA ASN A 184 -4.92 -11.10 -13.01
C ASN A 184 -4.06 -12.36 -12.89
N ASN A 185 -2.91 -12.27 -12.20
CA ASN A 185 -1.99 -13.40 -12.09
C ASN A 185 -2.34 -14.39 -10.98
N TYR A 186 -2.97 -13.91 -9.90
CA TYR A 186 -3.25 -14.75 -8.73
C TYR A 186 -4.72 -15.16 -8.59
N ALA A 187 -5.68 -14.44 -9.16
CA ALA A 187 -7.08 -14.86 -9.21
C ALA A 187 -7.28 -16.11 -10.09
N ALA A 188 -6.51 -16.24 -11.18
CA ALA A 188 -6.57 -17.43 -12.05
C ALA A 188 -6.14 -18.73 -11.34
N ASN A 189 -5.28 -18.63 -10.32
CA ASN A 189 -4.77 -19.77 -9.54
C ASN A 189 -5.63 -20.08 -8.30
N ALA A 190 -6.50 -19.16 -7.90
CA ALA A 190 -7.38 -19.29 -6.74
C ALA A 190 -8.66 -20.08 -7.02
N GLY A 191 -8.64 -21.04 -7.91
CA GLY A 191 -9.78 -21.88 -8.35
C GLY A 191 -10.74 -22.45 -7.29
N LYS A 192 -10.81 -21.84 -6.10
CA LYS A 192 -11.66 -22.21 -4.97
C LYS A 192 -12.61 -21.13 -4.46
N SER A 193 -12.51 -19.87 -4.86
CA SER A 193 -13.51 -18.84 -4.55
C SER A 193 -14.24 -18.45 -5.83
N GLY A 194 -15.26 -19.18 -6.18
CA GLY A 194 -16.16 -18.84 -7.27
C GLY A 194 -16.88 -17.53 -6.96
N GLY A 195 -16.52 -16.47 -7.64
CA GLY A 195 -17.29 -15.24 -7.57
C GLY A 195 -16.53 -13.91 -7.75
N GLU A 196 -15.25 -13.85 -7.51
CA GLU A 196 -14.49 -12.63 -7.78
C GLU A 196 -13.95 -12.64 -9.22
N PHE A 197 -14.81 -12.31 -10.17
CA PHE A 197 -14.40 -12.11 -11.56
C PHE A 197 -14.01 -10.67 -11.76
N PHE A 198 -12.74 -10.45 -12.06
CA PHE A 198 -12.24 -9.17 -12.52
C PHE A 198 -12.79 -8.90 -13.94
N THR A 199 -13.38 -7.73 -14.15
CA THR A 199 -13.81 -7.32 -15.48
C THR A 199 -12.58 -7.04 -16.35
N PRO A 200 -12.36 -7.77 -17.47
CA PRO A 200 -11.21 -7.53 -18.32
C PRO A 200 -11.11 -6.06 -18.74
N GLN A 201 -9.90 -5.49 -18.72
CA GLN A 201 -9.66 -4.06 -18.98
C GLN A 201 -10.25 -3.60 -20.32
N ASN A 202 -10.15 -4.44 -21.36
CA ASN A 202 -10.74 -4.12 -22.67
C ASN A 202 -12.26 -3.98 -22.62
N VAL A 203 -12.93 -4.77 -21.76
CA VAL A 203 -14.39 -4.70 -21.57
C VAL A 203 -14.75 -3.45 -20.78
N SER A 204 -14.04 -3.13 -19.71
CA SER A 204 -14.21 -1.89 -18.94
C SER A 204 -14.02 -0.66 -19.82
N LYS A 205 -12.98 -0.66 -20.65
CA LYS A 205 -12.70 0.42 -21.59
C LYS A 205 -13.83 0.59 -22.63
N LEU A 206 -14.31 -0.54 -23.18
CA LEU A 206 -15.43 -0.49 -24.12
C LEU A 206 -16.71 0.05 -23.47
N ILE A 207 -17.05 -0.41 -22.27
CA ILE A 207 -18.21 0.07 -21.52
C ILE A 207 -18.09 1.57 -21.24
N SER A 208 -16.91 2.02 -20.78
CA SER A 208 -16.65 3.43 -20.50
C SER A 208 -16.78 4.29 -21.77
N GLN A 209 -16.23 3.84 -22.89
CA GLN A 209 -16.35 4.53 -24.18
C GLN A 209 -17.79 4.60 -24.68
N LEU A 210 -18.57 3.53 -24.49
CA LEU A 210 -19.99 3.51 -24.84
C LEU A 210 -20.80 4.47 -23.95
N ALA A 211 -20.56 4.43 -22.64
CA ALA A 211 -21.22 5.31 -21.68
C ALA A 211 -20.91 6.79 -21.91
N MET A 212 -19.68 7.09 -22.32
CA MET A 212 -19.21 8.44 -22.61
C MET A 212 -19.51 8.91 -24.05
N HIS A 213 -20.10 8.04 -24.88
CA HIS A 213 -20.33 8.38 -26.27
C HIS A 213 -21.18 9.65 -26.42
N LYS A 214 -20.66 10.67 -27.11
CA LYS A 214 -21.28 12.01 -27.26
C LYS A 214 -21.48 12.80 -25.95
N GLN A 215 -20.87 12.39 -24.84
CA GLN A 215 -20.85 13.18 -23.60
C GLN A 215 -19.58 14.04 -23.55
N ALA A 216 -19.73 15.31 -23.19
CA ALA A 216 -18.60 16.23 -23.01
C ALA A 216 -18.09 16.27 -21.57
N THR A 217 -18.93 15.87 -20.61
CA THR A 217 -18.63 15.93 -19.18
C THR A 217 -19.21 14.72 -18.45
N VAL A 218 -18.57 14.31 -17.36
CA VAL A 218 -19.05 13.27 -16.43
C VAL A 218 -19.49 13.93 -15.13
N ASN A 219 -20.73 13.68 -14.70
CA ASN A 219 -21.24 14.24 -13.46
C ASN A 219 -20.86 13.42 -12.23
N LYS A 220 -20.85 12.09 -12.34
CA LYS A 220 -20.48 11.17 -11.26
C LYS A 220 -19.87 9.89 -11.83
N ILE A 221 -18.88 9.36 -11.10
CA ILE A 221 -18.29 8.03 -11.32
C ILE A 221 -18.54 7.22 -10.04
N TYR A 222 -19.02 5.98 -10.21
CA TYR A 222 -19.29 5.04 -9.11
C TYR A 222 -18.39 3.80 -9.24
#